data_89d5a0468a8a42fc99f5c4ee7da572c1
#
_entry.id   89d5a0468a8a42fc99f5c4ee7da572c1
#
_cell.length_a   1.000
_cell.length_b   1.000
_cell.length_c   1.000
_cell.angle_alpha   90.00
_cell.angle_beta   90.00
_cell.angle_gamma   90.00
#
_symmetry.space_group_name_H-M   'P 1'
#
loop_
_entity.id
_entity.type
_entity.pdbx_description
1 polymer ?
#
loop_
_entity_poly.entity_id
_entity_poly.type
_entity_poly.pdbx_seq_one_letter_code
_entity_poly.pdbx_strand_id
1 'polypeptide(L)'
;MNEHQDIRQNTETPDDALKWKPVSTEHVVQDKWIDFRRIAFELPDGTVFSPYYNFSRRSYVVIVASDEADRYLCVRQYRHGIGEVTTEFVAGGIECDTDREYLTKQDTITSREDALEAAKRELEEETGYTSDEWEHLITIPSAATIADNYAFIYRARNCRRTHEQHTDSTEFLRMERLSASEIEALIAAGKFQQAVHVMAWLLSQR
;
A
#
# COMPACT_ATOMS: atom_id res chain seq x y z
N MET A 1 13.16 17.08 -53.40
CA MET A 1 13.72 16.23 -52.31
C MET A 1 13.77 17.12 -51.07
N ASN A 2 12.77 16.99 -50.21
CA ASN A 2 12.73 17.68 -48.94
C ASN A 2 12.91 16.65 -47.85
N GLU A 3 14.07 16.67 -47.23
CA GLU A 3 14.36 15.90 -46.02
C GLU A 3 13.64 16.57 -44.84
N HIS A 4 12.54 15.96 -44.42
CA HIS A 4 11.98 16.25 -43.09
C HIS A 4 12.87 15.60 -42.03
N GLN A 5 13.80 16.35 -41.45
CA GLN A 5 14.44 16.00 -40.19
C GLN A 5 13.37 16.09 -39.08
N ASP A 6 12.97 14.91 -38.63
CA ASP A 6 12.12 14.77 -37.43
C ASP A 6 12.99 15.05 -36.19
N ILE A 7 13.06 16.32 -35.82
CA ILE A 7 13.70 16.76 -34.59
C ILE A 7 12.73 16.47 -33.47
N ARG A 8 12.76 15.25 -32.91
CA ARG A 8 12.19 14.99 -31.58
C ARG A 8 12.97 15.82 -30.59
N GLN A 9 12.47 16.99 -30.26
CA GLN A 9 12.97 17.79 -29.15
C GLN A 9 12.75 16.98 -27.86
N ASN A 10 13.84 16.48 -27.31
CA ASN A 10 13.90 15.88 -25.99
C ASN A 10 13.66 17.03 -24.99
N THR A 11 12.39 17.31 -24.67
CA THR A 11 12.03 18.32 -23.66
C THR A 11 12.21 17.69 -22.28
N GLU A 12 13.47 17.65 -21.80
CA GLU A 12 13.74 17.34 -20.40
C GLU A 12 13.00 18.36 -19.51
N THR A 13 12.18 17.85 -18.57
CA THR A 13 11.52 18.69 -17.58
C THR A 13 12.51 19.09 -16.51
N PRO A 14 12.31 20.21 -15.76
CA PRO A 14 13.15 20.58 -14.62
C PRO A 14 13.33 19.43 -13.61
N ASP A 15 12.32 18.57 -13.47
CA ASP A 15 12.36 17.41 -12.57
C ASP A 15 13.30 16.30 -13.07
N ASP A 16 13.55 16.20 -14.38
CA ASP A 16 14.46 15.19 -14.93
C ASP A 16 15.90 15.41 -14.46
N ALA A 17 16.27 16.67 -14.17
CA ALA A 17 17.57 17.02 -13.61
C ALA A 17 17.78 16.54 -12.16
N LEU A 18 16.73 16.09 -11.48
CA LEU A 18 16.79 15.54 -10.12
C LEU A 18 16.84 14.01 -10.10
N LYS A 19 16.66 13.35 -11.24
CA LYS A 19 16.57 11.90 -11.32
C LYS A 19 17.93 11.22 -11.18
N TRP A 20 17.99 10.21 -10.35
CA TRP A 20 19.14 9.33 -10.24
C TRP A 20 19.05 8.22 -11.28
N LYS A 21 20.20 7.78 -11.82
CA LYS A 21 20.27 6.71 -12.81
C LYS A 21 20.88 5.46 -12.18
N PRO A 22 20.22 4.29 -12.22
CA PRO A 22 20.82 3.06 -11.75
C PRO A 22 21.99 2.69 -12.67
N VAL A 23 23.17 2.47 -12.08
CA VAL A 23 24.41 2.05 -12.77
C VAL A 23 24.55 0.52 -12.68
N SER A 24 24.24 -0.04 -11.52
CA SER A 24 24.21 -1.49 -11.32
C SER A 24 23.17 -1.88 -10.28
N THR A 25 22.59 -3.05 -10.44
CA THR A 25 21.61 -3.63 -9.52
C THR A 25 22.02 -5.08 -9.19
N GLU A 26 22.07 -5.40 -7.91
CA GLU A 26 22.26 -6.74 -7.40
C GLU A 26 21.04 -7.14 -6.58
N HIS A 27 20.42 -8.27 -6.92
CA HIS A 27 19.35 -8.88 -6.13
C HIS A 27 19.95 -9.67 -4.98
N VAL A 28 19.90 -9.12 -3.76
CA VAL A 28 20.48 -9.73 -2.57
C VAL A 28 19.58 -10.85 -2.04
N VAL A 29 18.28 -10.64 -2.06
CA VAL A 29 17.24 -11.63 -1.79
C VAL A 29 16.16 -11.45 -2.83
N GLN A 30 15.76 -12.53 -3.49
CA GLN A 30 14.68 -12.50 -4.48
C GLN A 30 13.87 -13.78 -4.35
N ASP A 31 12.67 -13.66 -3.83
CA ASP A 31 11.70 -14.75 -3.71
C ASP A 31 10.27 -14.26 -4.03
N LYS A 32 9.26 -15.07 -3.76
CA LYS A 32 7.87 -14.67 -4.03
C LYS A 32 7.35 -13.53 -3.15
N TRP A 33 8.01 -13.24 -2.01
CA TRP A 33 7.56 -12.27 -1.02
C TRP A 33 8.24 -10.91 -1.14
N ILE A 34 9.51 -10.90 -1.58
CA ILE A 34 10.34 -9.71 -1.60
C ILE A 34 11.42 -9.80 -2.68
N ASP A 35 11.73 -8.67 -3.30
CA ASP A 35 12.95 -8.47 -4.09
C ASP A 35 13.75 -7.36 -3.42
N PHE A 36 14.76 -7.75 -2.62
CA PHE A 36 15.66 -6.83 -1.92
C PHE A 36 16.92 -6.62 -2.73
N ARG A 37 17.18 -5.38 -3.11
CA ARG A 37 18.26 -5.00 -4.04
C ARG A 37 19.29 -4.09 -3.41
N ARG A 38 20.53 -4.28 -3.83
CA ARG A 38 21.65 -3.37 -3.63
C ARG A 38 21.96 -2.67 -4.95
N ILE A 39 21.91 -1.35 -4.98
CA ILE A 39 21.98 -0.56 -6.21
C ILE A 39 23.09 0.48 -6.09
N ALA A 40 23.84 0.70 -7.18
CA ALA A 40 24.68 1.87 -7.37
C ALA A 40 23.92 2.87 -8.26
N PHE A 41 23.88 4.13 -7.87
CA PHE A 41 23.25 5.21 -8.64
C PHE A 41 24.28 6.26 -9.06
N GLU A 42 24.15 6.76 -10.29
CA GLU A 42 24.71 8.01 -10.71
C GLU A 42 23.76 9.13 -10.28
N LEU A 43 24.30 10.07 -9.50
CA LEU A 43 23.60 11.26 -9.03
C LEU A 43 23.54 12.33 -10.14
N PRO A 44 22.70 13.38 -10.01
CA PRO A 44 22.59 14.46 -10.99
C PRO A 44 23.89 15.19 -11.32
N ASP A 45 24.86 15.20 -10.40
CA ASP A 45 26.17 15.80 -10.59
C ASP A 45 27.21 14.86 -11.24
N GLY A 46 26.80 13.62 -11.61
CA GLY A 46 27.66 12.60 -12.17
C GLY A 46 28.39 11.75 -11.14
N THR A 47 28.27 12.04 -9.84
CA THR A 47 28.86 11.23 -8.78
C THR A 47 28.15 9.88 -8.68
N VAL A 48 28.92 8.78 -8.52
CA VAL A 48 28.33 7.45 -8.26
C VAL A 48 28.26 7.20 -6.75
N PHE A 49 27.06 6.95 -6.24
CA PHE A 49 26.81 6.60 -4.86
C PHE A 49 26.42 5.12 -4.74
N SER A 50 27.08 4.39 -3.84
CA SER A 50 26.85 2.96 -3.58
C SER A 50 27.35 2.60 -2.18
N PRO A 51 26.70 1.68 -1.47
CA PRO A 51 25.44 1.01 -1.84
C PRO A 51 24.20 1.84 -1.46
N TYR A 52 23.14 1.71 -2.26
CA TYR A 52 21.80 2.10 -1.90
C TYR A 52 20.89 0.87 -1.89
N TYR A 53 19.91 0.81 -0.99
CA TYR A 53 19.07 -0.37 -0.85
C TYR A 53 17.61 -0.05 -1.13
N ASN A 54 16.98 -0.90 -1.94
CA ASN A 54 15.54 -0.83 -2.25
C ASN A 54 14.93 -2.22 -2.16
N PHE A 55 13.62 -2.27 -1.95
CA PHE A 55 12.88 -3.52 -2.08
C PHE A 55 11.55 -3.32 -2.79
N SER A 56 11.12 -4.38 -3.49
CA SER A 56 9.77 -4.52 -4.03
C SER A 56 8.97 -5.49 -3.18
N ARG A 57 7.74 -5.13 -2.91
CA ARG A 57 6.71 -5.96 -2.27
C ARG A 57 5.38 -5.77 -2.97
N ARG A 58 4.41 -6.62 -2.65
CA ARG A 58 3.03 -6.48 -3.11
C ARG A 58 2.47 -5.10 -2.72
N SER A 59 1.80 -4.42 -3.65
CA SER A 59 0.94 -3.29 -3.34
C SER A 59 -0.29 -3.79 -2.57
N TYR A 60 -0.94 -2.93 -1.80
CA TYR A 60 -1.99 -3.34 -0.88
C TYR A 60 -3.07 -2.27 -0.73
N VAL A 61 -4.19 -2.68 -0.14
CA VAL A 61 -5.31 -1.80 0.18
C VAL A 61 -5.37 -1.51 1.67
N VAL A 62 -5.90 -0.35 2.03
CA VAL A 62 -6.28 0.03 3.40
C VAL A 62 -7.70 0.57 3.37
N ILE A 63 -8.57 0.06 4.22
CA ILE A 63 -10.00 0.35 4.19
C ILE A 63 -10.44 1.02 5.51
N VAL A 64 -10.83 2.28 5.46
CA VAL A 64 -11.51 2.95 6.56
C VAL A 64 -13.00 2.63 6.42
N ALA A 65 -13.42 1.53 7.02
CA ALA A 65 -14.78 1.02 6.94
C ALA A 65 -15.59 1.42 8.18
N SER A 66 -16.83 1.87 8.00
CA SER A 66 -17.78 2.12 9.08
C SER A 66 -19.11 1.41 8.84
N ASP A 67 -19.73 0.90 9.90
CA ASP A 67 -21.05 0.28 9.84
C ASP A 67 -22.20 1.32 9.91
N GLU A 68 -23.44 0.84 9.87
CA GLU A 68 -24.65 1.66 9.91
C GLU A 68 -24.83 2.45 11.24
N ALA A 69 -24.05 2.13 12.27
CA ALA A 69 -24.05 2.82 13.57
C ALA A 69 -22.81 3.72 13.73
N ASP A 70 -22.14 4.09 12.62
CA ASP A 70 -20.90 4.88 12.59
C ASP A 70 -19.78 4.31 13.48
N ARG A 71 -19.75 2.96 13.64
CA ARG A 71 -18.62 2.27 14.29
C ARG A 71 -17.63 1.82 13.23
N TYR A 72 -16.38 2.16 13.42
CA TYR A 72 -15.30 1.78 12.52
C TYR A 72 -14.85 0.34 12.75
N LEU A 73 -14.71 -0.40 11.66
CA LEU A 73 -14.25 -1.78 11.66
C LEU A 73 -12.73 -1.78 11.68
N CYS A 74 -12.17 -2.23 12.78
CA CYS A 74 -10.73 -2.32 13.00
C CYS A 74 -10.34 -3.76 13.30
N VAL A 75 -9.07 -4.09 13.09
CA VAL A 75 -8.50 -5.38 13.44
C VAL A 75 -7.34 -5.22 14.41
N ARG A 76 -7.18 -6.20 15.30
CA ARG A 76 -6.00 -6.32 16.15
C ARG A 76 -5.18 -7.51 15.72
N GLN A 77 -3.93 -7.27 15.39
CA GLN A 77 -3.02 -8.32 14.94
C GLN A 77 -1.58 -8.08 15.38
N TYR A 78 -0.79 -9.14 15.43
CA TYR A 78 0.63 -9.06 15.74
C TYR A 78 1.42 -8.61 14.52
N ARG A 79 2.24 -7.56 14.67
CA ARG A 79 3.15 -7.07 13.66
C ARG A 79 4.59 -7.42 14.04
N HIS A 80 5.11 -8.49 13.45
CA HIS A 80 6.43 -9.05 13.75
C HIS A 80 7.58 -8.04 13.56
N GLY A 81 7.45 -7.09 12.63
CA GLY A 81 8.48 -6.07 12.39
C GLY A 81 8.75 -5.14 13.57
N ILE A 82 7.72 -4.89 14.39
CA ILE A 82 7.83 -4.07 15.61
C ILE A 82 7.66 -4.90 16.90
N GLY A 83 7.31 -6.19 16.78
CA GLY A 83 7.16 -7.10 17.92
C GLY A 83 5.93 -6.81 18.80
N GLU A 84 4.91 -6.13 18.28
CA GLU A 84 3.74 -5.70 19.05
C GLU A 84 2.41 -6.11 18.40
N VAL A 85 1.35 -6.21 19.24
CA VAL A 85 -0.04 -6.28 18.77
C VAL A 85 -0.57 -4.87 18.61
N THR A 86 -0.96 -4.52 17.38
CA THR A 86 -1.48 -3.19 17.04
C THR A 86 -2.97 -3.24 16.70
N THR A 87 -3.65 -2.09 16.85
CA THR A 87 -4.99 -1.87 16.29
C THR A 87 -4.82 -1.09 15.00
N GLU A 88 -5.50 -1.50 13.95
CA GLU A 88 -5.37 -0.94 12.61
C GLU A 88 -6.68 -1.09 11.83
N PHE A 89 -6.78 -0.42 10.69
CA PHE A 89 -7.86 -0.67 9.75
C PHE A 89 -7.65 -2.00 9.01
N VAL A 90 -8.69 -2.50 8.39
CA VAL A 90 -8.64 -3.64 7.47
C VAL A 90 -7.66 -3.34 6.34
N ALA A 91 -6.79 -4.29 6.01
CA ALA A 91 -5.78 -4.08 4.97
C ALA A 91 -5.20 -5.41 4.46
N GLY A 92 -5.03 -5.54 3.17
CA GLY A 92 -4.39 -6.73 2.59
C GLY A 92 -3.81 -6.52 1.21
N GLY A 93 -3.15 -7.53 0.70
CA GLY A 93 -2.42 -7.48 -0.56
C GLY A 93 -3.33 -7.55 -1.78
N ILE A 94 -2.99 -6.81 -2.84
CA ILE A 94 -3.65 -6.95 -4.14
C ILE A 94 -3.11 -8.23 -4.80
N GLU A 95 -3.99 -9.15 -5.16
CA GLU A 95 -3.61 -10.41 -5.80
C GLU A 95 -3.11 -10.21 -7.23
N CYS A 96 -2.15 -11.01 -7.64
CA CYS A 96 -1.61 -11.01 -9.00
C CYS A 96 -1.42 -12.44 -9.53
N ASP A 97 -1.55 -12.58 -10.86
CA ASP A 97 -1.44 -13.88 -11.56
C ASP A 97 0.01 -14.37 -11.74
N THR A 98 0.99 -13.70 -11.20
CA THR A 98 2.39 -14.08 -11.37
C THR A 98 2.89 -14.83 -10.14
N ASP A 99 3.85 -15.75 -10.33
CA ASP A 99 4.60 -16.39 -9.23
C ASP A 99 5.37 -15.38 -8.35
N ARG A 100 5.31 -14.10 -8.73
CA ARG A 100 5.90 -12.98 -8.00
C ARG A 100 4.81 -12.23 -7.26
N GLU A 101 4.87 -12.22 -5.93
CA GLU A 101 3.92 -11.46 -5.09
C GLU A 101 4.32 -9.99 -4.92
N TYR A 102 5.34 -9.52 -5.62
CA TYR A 102 5.69 -8.10 -5.67
C TYR A 102 5.46 -7.57 -7.09
N LEU A 103 4.72 -6.50 -7.16
CA LEU A 103 4.41 -5.81 -8.40
C LEU A 103 5.05 -4.43 -8.39
N THR A 104 5.72 -4.08 -9.48
CA THR A 104 6.11 -2.69 -9.72
C THR A 104 4.86 -1.83 -9.92
N LYS A 105 5.00 -0.51 -9.90
CA LYS A 105 3.89 0.42 -10.21
C LYS A 105 3.20 0.07 -11.53
N GLN A 106 3.95 -0.39 -12.53
CA GLN A 106 3.44 -0.77 -13.83
C GLN A 106 2.62 -2.06 -13.76
N ASP A 107 3.08 -3.02 -12.97
CA ASP A 107 2.43 -4.32 -12.84
C ASP A 107 1.11 -4.25 -12.04
N THR A 108 0.99 -3.30 -11.10
CA THR A 108 -0.27 -3.06 -10.36
C THR A 108 -1.41 -2.61 -11.29
N ILE A 109 -1.08 -1.97 -12.43
CA ILE A 109 -2.07 -1.56 -13.45
C ILE A 109 -2.56 -2.78 -14.26
N THR A 110 -1.76 -3.84 -14.32
CA THR A 110 -2.04 -5.09 -15.08
C THR A 110 -2.36 -6.27 -14.16
N SER A 111 -2.62 -6.02 -12.87
CA SER A 111 -2.95 -7.08 -11.91
C SER A 111 -4.28 -7.75 -12.26
N ARG A 112 -4.42 -9.04 -11.91
CA ARG A 112 -5.66 -9.81 -12.06
C ARG A 112 -6.82 -9.19 -11.31
N GLU A 113 -6.52 -8.64 -10.14
CA GLU A 113 -7.47 -8.01 -9.24
C GLU A 113 -7.22 -6.50 -9.25
N ASP A 114 -8.26 -5.69 -9.43
CA ASP A 114 -8.11 -4.26 -9.22
C ASP A 114 -8.14 -3.93 -7.72
N ALA A 115 -7.65 -2.74 -7.37
CA ALA A 115 -7.52 -2.37 -5.97
C ALA A 115 -8.86 -2.25 -5.23
N LEU A 116 -9.98 -1.96 -5.91
CA LEU A 116 -11.29 -1.90 -5.28
C LEU A 116 -11.83 -3.31 -5.00
N GLU A 117 -11.64 -4.25 -5.91
CA GLU A 117 -12.03 -5.65 -5.69
C GLU A 117 -11.20 -6.26 -4.54
N ALA A 118 -9.88 -5.97 -4.48
CA ALA A 118 -9.05 -6.35 -3.34
C ALA A 118 -9.60 -5.77 -2.02
N ALA A 119 -9.99 -4.49 -2.01
CA ALA A 119 -10.55 -3.85 -0.83
C ALA A 119 -11.87 -4.50 -0.37
N LYS A 120 -12.73 -4.87 -1.30
CA LYS A 120 -14.00 -5.59 -0.99
C LYS A 120 -13.73 -6.97 -0.42
N ARG A 121 -12.83 -7.73 -1.05
CA ARG A 121 -12.45 -9.07 -0.61
C ARG A 121 -11.85 -9.04 0.80
N GLU A 122 -10.86 -8.20 1.06
CA GLU A 122 -10.21 -8.08 2.37
C GLU A 122 -11.19 -7.63 3.47
N LEU A 123 -12.11 -6.69 3.16
CA LEU A 123 -13.14 -6.29 4.12
C LEU A 123 -14.03 -7.47 4.52
N GLU A 124 -14.45 -8.27 3.54
CA GLU A 124 -15.30 -9.44 3.78
C GLU A 124 -14.53 -10.54 4.53
N GLU A 125 -13.31 -10.88 4.11
CA GLU A 125 -12.48 -11.94 4.70
C GLU A 125 -12.12 -11.63 6.16
N GLU A 126 -11.59 -10.43 6.44
CA GLU A 126 -11.14 -10.05 7.78
C GLU A 126 -12.26 -9.72 8.75
N THR A 127 -13.46 -9.34 8.27
CA THR A 127 -14.53 -8.85 9.15
C THR A 127 -15.88 -9.52 8.97
N GLY A 128 -16.15 -10.13 7.84
CA GLY A 128 -17.48 -10.62 7.44
C GLY A 128 -18.43 -9.50 7.01
N TYR A 129 -17.95 -8.26 6.82
CA TYR A 129 -18.76 -7.11 6.42
C TYR A 129 -18.57 -6.78 4.94
N THR A 130 -19.64 -6.30 4.31
CA THR A 130 -19.64 -5.78 2.94
C THR A 130 -20.26 -4.39 2.88
N SER A 131 -19.98 -3.65 1.81
CA SER A 131 -20.56 -2.33 1.54
C SER A 131 -20.80 -2.14 0.04
N ASP A 132 -21.81 -1.32 -0.28
CA ASP A 132 -22.06 -0.81 -1.63
C ASP A 132 -21.52 0.63 -1.80
N GLU A 133 -21.05 1.27 -0.71
CA GLU A 133 -20.64 2.68 -0.69
C GLU A 133 -19.13 2.81 -0.52
N TRP A 134 -18.42 2.97 -1.63
CA TRP A 134 -16.98 3.03 -1.69
C TRP A 134 -16.49 4.35 -2.25
N GLU A 135 -15.41 4.88 -1.67
CA GLU A 135 -14.71 6.06 -2.12
C GLU A 135 -13.19 5.83 -2.08
N HIS A 136 -12.52 6.03 -3.22
CA HIS A 136 -11.07 6.04 -3.25
C HIS A 136 -10.56 7.37 -2.68
N LEU A 137 -9.76 7.33 -1.62
CA LEU A 137 -9.23 8.51 -0.96
C LEU A 137 -7.89 8.96 -1.57
N ILE A 138 -6.95 8.04 -1.71
CA ILE A 138 -5.63 8.30 -2.29
C ILE A 138 -4.91 6.99 -2.64
N THR A 139 -3.98 7.07 -3.59
CA THR A 139 -2.94 6.06 -3.82
C THR A 139 -1.58 6.68 -3.54
N ILE A 140 -0.80 6.07 -2.64
CA ILE A 140 0.46 6.65 -2.17
C ILE A 140 1.52 5.56 -1.93
N PRO A 141 2.81 5.79 -2.23
CA PRO A 141 3.86 4.86 -1.84
C PRO A 141 3.99 4.80 -0.32
N SER A 142 4.13 3.58 0.23
CA SER A 142 4.21 3.38 1.69
C SER A 142 5.52 3.87 2.29
N ALA A 143 6.62 3.74 1.55
CA ALA A 143 7.97 4.10 1.97
C ALA A 143 8.79 4.52 0.74
N ALA A 144 8.47 5.67 0.14
CA ALA A 144 8.99 6.14 -1.14
C ALA A 144 10.52 6.21 -1.25
N THR A 145 11.25 6.22 -0.13
CA THR A 145 12.71 6.25 -0.11
C THR A 145 13.36 4.88 -0.27
N ILE A 146 12.61 3.79 -0.08
CA ILE A 146 13.20 2.44 -0.03
C ILE A 146 12.34 1.36 -0.70
N ALA A 147 11.03 1.59 -0.84
CA ALA A 147 10.09 0.64 -1.42
C ALA A 147 9.35 1.24 -2.63
N ASP A 148 9.00 0.39 -3.57
CA ASP A 148 8.28 0.76 -4.80
C ASP A 148 6.80 0.34 -4.81
N ASN A 149 6.30 -0.26 -3.72
CA ASN A 149 4.90 -0.64 -3.57
C ASN A 149 4.01 0.54 -3.11
N TYR A 150 2.73 0.43 -3.45
CA TYR A 150 1.72 1.44 -3.16
C TYR A 150 0.65 0.93 -2.21
N ALA A 151 0.14 1.85 -1.37
CA ALA A 151 -1.08 1.69 -0.62
C ALA A 151 -2.23 2.38 -1.37
N PHE A 152 -3.31 1.66 -1.62
CA PHE A 152 -4.57 2.17 -2.16
C PHE A 152 -5.55 2.33 -1.01
N ILE A 153 -5.93 3.56 -0.69
CA ILE A 153 -6.75 3.85 0.49
C ILE A 153 -8.17 4.11 0.07
N TYR A 154 -9.09 3.33 0.65
CA TYR A 154 -10.52 3.45 0.43
C TYR A 154 -11.25 3.78 1.72
N ARG A 155 -12.40 4.44 1.56
CA ARG A 155 -13.43 4.56 2.58
C ARG A 155 -14.63 3.72 2.16
N ALA A 156 -15.15 2.89 3.10
CA ALA A 156 -16.39 2.14 2.93
C ALA A 156 -17.37 2.58 4.01
N ARG A 157 -18.63 2.87 3.64
CA ARG A 157 -19.67 3.31 4.56
C ARG A 157 -20.83 2.33 4.59
N ASN A 158 -21.68 2.45 5.62
CA ASN A 158 -22.88 1.61 5.77
C ASN A 158 -22.59 0.12 5.63
N CYS A 159 -21.44 -0.31 6.14
CA CYS A 159 -21.04 -1.71 6.09
C CYS A 159 -22.00 -2.57 6.90
N ARG A 160 -22.39 -3.72 6.34
CA ARG A 160 -23.29 -4.70 6.95
C ARG A 160 -22.61 -6.04 7.05
N ARG A 161 -22.84 -6.73 8.16
CA ARG A 161 -22.35 -8.09 8.31
C ARG A 161 -23.20 -9.05 7.47
N THR A 162 -22.57 -9.66 6.47
CA THR A 162 -23.22 -10.57 5.51
C THR A 162 -22.67 -11.98 5.56
N HIS A 163 -21.44 -12.15 6.09
CA HIS A 163 -20.73 -13.41 6.13
C HIS A 163 -20.08 -13.64 7.51
N GLU A 164 -19.63 -14.87 7.75
CA GLU A 164 -18.68 -15.15 8.81
C GLU A 164 -17.28 -14.69 8.39
N GLN A 165 -16.44 -14.33 9.36
CA GLN A 165 -15.04 -14.00 9.13
C GLN A 165 -14.27 -15.22 8.64
N HIS A 166 -13.49 -15.06 7.57
CA HIS A 166 -12.62 -16.10 6.99
C HIS A 166 -11.24 -15.54 6.77
N THR A 167 -10.33 -15.77 7.70
CA THR A 167 -8.93 -15.34 7.59
C THR A 167 -8.04 -16.46 7.08
N ASP A 168 -6.97 -16.10 6.43
CA ASP A 168 -5.93 -17.04 6.01
C ASP A 168 -5.31 -17.78 7.19
N SER A 169 -4.77 -18.99 6.96
CA SER A 169 -4.19 -19.84 8.01
C SER A 169 -3.04 -19.20 8.79
N THR A 170 -2.45 -18.12 8.28
CA THR A 170 -1.38 -17.34 8.91
C THR A 170 -1.87 -16.04 9.55
N GLU A 171 -3.15 -15.72 9.41
CA GLU A 171 -3.75 -14.48 9.89
C GLU A 171 -4.48 -14.71 11.22
N PHE A 172 -3.80 -14.39 12.30
CA PHE A 172 -4.38 -14.41 13.65
C PHE A 172 -4.77 -13.00 14.04
N LEU A 173 -5.98 -12.59 13.68
CA LEU A 173 -6.52 -11.28 13.99
C LEU A 173 -7.88 -11.32 14.71
N ARG A 174 -8.19 -10.25 15.41
CA ARG A 174 -9.48 -10.05 16.07
C ARG A 174 -10.11 -8.75 15.60
N MET A 175 -11.31 -8.82 15.06
CA MET A 175 -12.08 -7.66 14.67
C MET A 175 -12.61 -6.91 15.90
N GLU A 176 -12.54 -5.58 15.86
CA GLU A 176 -13.08 -4.65 16.87
C GLU A 176 -13.91 -3.56 16.18
N ARG A 177 -14.96 -3.10 16.87
CA ARG A 177 -15.79 -1.99 16.40
C ARG A 177 -15.55 -0.79 17.31
N LEU A 178 -14.90 0.24 16.77
CA LEU A 178 -14.46 1.41 17.52
C LEU A 178 -15.22 2.68 17.10
N SER A 179 -15.45 3.59 18.02
CA SER A 179 -15.90 4.94 17.73
C SER A 179 -14.73 5.79 17.20
N ALA A 180 -15.04 6.92 16.58
CA ALA A 180 -14.04 7.90 16.16
C ALA A 180 -13.15 8.34 17.33
N SER A 181 -13.74 8.63 18.49
CA SER A 181 -13.00 9.04 19.67
C SER A 181 -12.08 7.97 20.25
N GLU A 182 -12.44 6.69 20.15
CA GLU A 182 -11.58 5.58 20.54
C GLU A 182 -10.37 5.45 19.60
N ILE A 183 -10.57 5.62 18.28
CA ILE A 183 -9.47 5.63 17.30
C ILE A 183 -8.52 6.81 17.57
N GLU A 184 -9.04 8.01 17.77
CA GLU A 184 -8.24 9.20 18.10
C GLU A 184 -7.43 9.01 19.38
N ALA A 185 -8.03 8.42 20.41
CA ALA A 185 -7.35 8.10 21.65
C ALA A 185 -6.23 7.07 21.43
N LEU A 186 -6.43 6.05 20.62
CA LEU A 186 -5.40 5.06 20.27
C LEU A 186 -4.26 5.71 19.46
N ILE A 187 -4.56 6.60 18.53
CA ILE A 187 -3.55 7.35 17.76
C ILE A 187 -2.73 8.23 18.71
N ALA A 188 -3.39 9.01 19.56
CA ALA A 188 -2.73 9.89 20.53
C ALA A 188 -1.85 9.13 21.54
N ALA A 189 -2.24 7.91 21.90
CA ALA A 189 -1.49 7.02 22.79
C ALA A 189 -0.38 6.22 22.06
N GLY A 190 -0.19 6.38 20.74
CA GLY A 190 0.76 5.60 19.95
C GLY A 190 0.43 4.10 19.86
N LYS A 191 -0.85 3.75 19.94
CA LYS A 191 -1.35 2.36 19.87
C LYS A 191 -2.01 2.01 18.53
N PHE A 192 -2.15 2.97 17.64
CA PHE A 192 -2.55 2.81 16.24
C PHE A 192 -1.31 3.06 15.38
N GLN A 193 -0.46 2.02 15.24
CA GLN A 193 0.97 2.21 14.94
C GLN A 193 1.35 2.19 13.46
N GLN A 194 0.40 1.92 12.56
CA GLN A 194 0.65 1.91 11.12
C GLN A 194 0.51 3.33 10.54
N ALA A 195 1.60 3.92 10.06
CA ALA A 195 1.62 5.30 9.56
C ALA A 195 0.60 5.54 8.43
N VAL A 196 0.50 4.61 7.47
CA VAL A 196 -0.47 4.69 6.37
C VAL A 196 -1.91 4.66 6.88
N HIS A 197 -2.20 3.90 7.93
CA HIS A 197 -3.53 3.81 8.54
C HIS A 197 -3.88 5.09 9.32
N VAL A 198 -2.92 5.71 10.00
CA VAL A 198 -3.11 7.04 10.62
C VAL A 198 -3.40 8.08 9.54
N MET A 199 -2.68 8.07 8.44
CA MET A 199 -2.94 8.96 7.30
C MET A 199 -4.33 8.69 6.69
N ALA A 200 -4.72 7.41 6.53
CA ALA A 200 -6.05 7.02 6.04
C ALA A 200 -7.15 7.59 6.93
N TRP A 201 -6.98 7.51 8.27
CA TRP A 201 -7.88 8.13 9.24
C TRP A 201 -8.04 9.63 8.99
N LEU A 202 -6.93 10.37 8.94
CA LEU A 202 -6.94 11.82 8.75
C LEU A 202 -7.58 12.26 7.43
N LEU A 203 -7.41 11.48 6.35
CA LEU A 203 -8.04 11.73 5.06
C LEU A 203 -9.54 11.44 5.08
N SER A 204 -9.96 10.41 5.79
CA SER A 204 -11.37 10.01 5.87
C SER A 204 -12.25 10.98 6.65
N GLN A 205 -11.66 11.91 7.42
CA GLN A 205 -12.37 12.92 8.22
C GLN A 205 -12.64 14.23 7.46
N ARG A 206 -12.30 14.31 6.17
CA ARG A 206 -12.49 15.50 5.32
C ARG A 206 -13.84 15.52 4.62
#